data_c84684bc5c49b9cd0534f3f8aee5edd7
#
_entry.id   c84684bc5c49b9cd0534f3f8aee5edd7
#
_cell.length_a   1.000
_cell.length_b   1.000
_cell.length_c   1.000
_cell.angle_alpha   90.00
_cell.angle_beta   90.00
_cell.angle_gamma   90.00
#
_symmetry.space_group_name_H-M   'P 1'
#
loop_
_entity.id
_entity.type
_entity.pdbx_description
1 polymer ?
#
loop_
_entity_poly.entity_id
_entity_poly.type
_entity_poly.pdbx_seq_one_letter_code
_entity_poly.pdbx_strand_id
1 'polypeptide(L)'
;MAASTYQVIALAIYFVAMIAIGLWANSKNNSLDDYVLGGRQLSPTVAALSAGASDMSGWLLMGLPGAVYLSGLSQAWLAVGLTIGAWCNWKFVAPRLRSYTEVAGDAVTVPVVLSNRLPDTKRVLRIVSGVVILVFFTFYVSSGMVSGGLFFKSSFGQEYHTGMLLLAGITVFYTFFGGFMGASYTDMVQGLLMLAALIAVPVVTIIDLGGVGPVVESISQVRPDALSIFAGTTFAGIISSLAWGLGYFGQPHIIVRFMAMRTPADAKSGRRIGISWMVLTVFGALSGAFMGIAYFARHPEASLTNPETAESVFLDLAQILFHPLVAGLILAAVLAAIMSTLSSQLIVCSSALVEDLYGIFSSKKLSAGKSLWLGRAGVAIVALVAGALAWNPNSSILQLVAFAWAGFGSAFGPTVLLSLYWRKLTTQGALASMITGAVVAFAWGQSPMKSVLYEMVPGFASAMLVAIIVSLVTYKKNQTIDEEFDRAVELAKVK
;
A
#
# COMPACT_ATOMS: atom_id res chain seq x y z
N MET A 1 18.72 32.61 -6.79
CA MET A 1 17.38 32.20 -6.34
C MET A 1 17.52 31.62 -4.94
N ALA A 2 16.53 31.82 -4.06
CA ALA A 2 16.55 31.19 -2.74
C ALA A 2 16.48 29.65 -2.88
N ALA A 3 17.02 28.90 -1.96
CA ALA A 3 17.00 27.41 -1.97
C ALA A 3 15.57 26.86 -2.14
N SER A 4 14.61 27.46 -1.43
CA SER A 4 13.19 27.14 -1.54
C SER A 4 12.60 27.31 -2.94
N THR A 5 13.10 28.25 -3.73
CA THR A 5 12.62 28.46 -5.11
C THR A 5 12.97 27.27 -6.02
N TYR A 6 14.18 26.72 -5.91
CA TYR A 6 14.58 25.55 -6.69
C TYR A 6 13.76 24.30 -6.29
N GLN A 7 13.50 24.12 -5.00
CA GLN A 7 12.68 23.01 -4.52
C GLN A 7 11.24 23.12 -5.02
N VAL A 8 10.64 24.32 -4.95
CA VAL A 8 9.29 24.57 -5.48
C VAL A 8 9.22 24.33 -6.99
N ILE A 9 10.24 24.72 -7.75
CA ILE A 9 10.30 24.43 -9.20
C ILE A 9 10.32 22.91 -9.45
N ALA A 10 11.14 22.15 -8.72
CA ALA A 10 11.19 20.70 -8.86
C ALA A 10 9.84 20.05 -8.56
N LEU A 11 9.17 20.47 -7.47
CA LEU A 11 7.82 19.99 -7.13
C LEU A 11 6.78 20.38 -8.17
N ALA A 12 6.83 21.60 -8.69
CA ALA A 12 5.91 22.05 -9.73
C ALA A 12 6.05 21.21 -11.01
N ILE A 13 7.29 20.90 -11.44
CA ILE A 13 7.57 20.01 -12.58
C ILE A 13 6.97 18.62 -12.32
N TYR A 14 7.19 18.07 -11.13
CA TYR A 14 6.63 16.79 -10.74
C TYR A 14 5.09 16.77 -10.80
N PHE A 15 4.42 17.75 -10.20
CA PHE A 15 2.96 17.84 -10.21
C PHE A 15 2.38 18.01 -11.61
N VAL A 16 2.99 18.85 -12.44
CA VAL A 16 2.59 19.02 -13.84
C VAL A 16 2.71 17.70 -14.61
N ALA A 17 3.80 16.94 -14.40
CA ALA A 17 3.97 15.64 -15.03
C ALA A 17 2.88 14.64 -14.58
N MET A 18 2.53 14.58 -13.30
CA MET A 18 1.48 13.70 -12.79
C MET A 18 0.10 14.06 -13.36
N ILE A 19 -0.24 15.35 -13.40
CA ILE A 19 -1.48 15.84 -14.00
C ILE A 19 -1.53 15.52 -15.51
N ALA A 20 -0.43 15.71 -16.22
CA ALA A 20 -0.35 15.42 -17.65
C ALA A 20 -0.58 13.94 -17.94
N ILE A 21 0.01 13.02 -17.16
CA ILE A 21 -0.23 11.58 -17.28
C ILE A 21 -1.70 11.25 -16.97
N GLY A 22 -2.28 11.84 -15.92
CA GLY A 22 -3.68 11.64 -15.57
C GLY A 22 -4.63 12.09 -16.68
N LEU A 23 -4.40 13.26 -17.27
CA LEU A 23 -5.20 13.76 -18.39
C LEU A 23 -5.01 12.93 -19.67
N TRP A 24 -3.78 12.49 -19.94
CA TRP A 24 -3.53 11.56 -21.05
C TRP A 24 -4.29 10.24 -20.86
N ALA A 25 -4.27 9.66 -19.68
CA ALA A 25 -4.99 8.44 -19.37
C ALA A 25 -6.51 8.61 -19.44
N ASN A 26 -7.04 9.81 -19.16
CA ASN A 26 -8.47 10.09 -19.30
C ASN A 26 -8.99 9.81 -20.72
N SER A 27 -8.18 10.06 -21.76
CA SER A 27 -8.55 9.78 -23.15
C SER A 27 -8.70 8.29 -23.46
N LYS A 28 -8.26 7.40 -22.54
CA LYS A 28 -8.36 5.93 -22.66
C LYS A 28 -9.52 5.35 -21.86
N ASN A 29 -10.15 6.14 -20.98
CA ASN A 29 -11.23 5.69 -20.09
C ASN A 29 -12.59 5.88 -20.78
N ASN A 30 -13.09 4.85 -21.45
CA ASN A 30 -14.38 4.87 -22.14
C ASN A 30 -15.51 4.20 -21.35
N SER A 31 -15.14 3.36 -20.39
CA SER A 31 -16.05 2.58 -19.55
C SER A 31 -15.60 2.59 -18.08
N LEU A 32 -16.45 2.09 -17.19
CA LEU A 32 -16.07 1.86 -15.79
C LEU A 32 -14.98 0.78 -15.69
N ASP A 33 -15.04 -0.25 -16.51
CA ASP A 33 -14.03 -1.32 -16.55
C ASP A 33 -12.65 -0.79 -16.93
N ASP A 34 -12.58 0.13 -17.90
CA ASP A 34 -11.33 0.83 -18.23
C ASP A 34 -10.86 1.68 -17.05
N TYR A 35 -11.80 2.36 -16.39
CA TYR A 35 -11.49 3.25 -15.28
C TYR A 35 -10.98 2.51 -14.03
N VAL A 36 -11.48 1.29 -13.73
CA VAL A 36 -11.14 0.54 -12.50
C VAL A 36 -10.10 -0.56 -12.70
N LEU A 37 -9.88 -1.05 -13.95
CA LEU A 37 -8.95 -2.16 -14.22
C LEU A 37 -8.04 -1.95 -15.45
N GLY A 38 -8.22 -0.87 -16.21
CA GLY A 38 -7.38 -0.53 -17.36
C GLY A 38 -7.42 -1.57 -18.49
N GLY A 39 -8.53 -2.24 -18.70
CA GLY A 39 -8.72 -3.21 -19.78
C GLY A 39 -7.77 -4.42 -19.75
N ARG A 40 -7.14 -4.72 -18.60
CA ARG A 40 -6.16 -5.83 -18.42
C ARG A 40 -4.96 -5.77 -19.36
N GLN A 41 -4.41 -4.56 -19.55
CA GLN A 41 -3.32 -4.32 -20.49
C GLN A 41 -1.98 -4.04 -19.82
N LEU A 42 -1.87 -4.20 -18.48
CA LEU A 42 -0.62 -3.90 -17.78
C LEU A 42 0.50 -4.88 -18.17
N SER A 43 1.62 -4.31 -18.61
CA SER A 43 2.85 -5.09 -18.79
C SER A 43 3.41 -5.52 -17.42
N PRO A 44 4.25 -6.57 -17.36
CA PRO A 44 4.87 -7.00 -16.09
C PRO A 44 5.60 -5.88 -15.34
N THR A 45 6.28 -4.99 -16.07
CA THR A 45 7.02 -3.87 -15.49
C THR A 45 6.07 -2.84 -14.85
N VAL A 46 5.02 -2.42 -15.59
CA VAL A 46 4.05 -1.47 -15.05
C VAL A 46 3.29 -2.08 -13.88
N ALA A 47 2.86 -3.32 -13.98
CA ALA A 47 2.15 -4.01 -12.89
C ALA A 47 3.04 -4.14 -11.64
N ALA A 48 4.32 -4.48 -11.80
CA ALA A 48 5.25 -4.65 -10.69
C ALA A 48 5.57 -3.34 -9.99
N LEU A 49 5.93 -2.30 -10.75
CA LEU A 49 6.27 -0.99 -10.19
C LEU A 49 5.03 -0.29 -9.62
N SER A 50 3.88 -0.40 -10.28
CA SER A 50 2.61 0.12 -9.75
C SER A 50 2.20 -0.61 -8.46
N ALA A 51 2.30 -1.94 -8.40
CA ALA A 51 2.01 -2.67 -7.17
C ALA A 51 2.94 -2.24 -6.03
N GLY A 52 4.25 -2.13 -6.29
CA GLY A 52 5.23 -1.67 -5.30
C GLY A 52 5.00 -0.22 -4.88
N ALA A 53 4.86 0.71 -5.82
CA ALA A 53 4.67 2.12 -5.52
C ALA A 53 3.32 2.40 -4.83
N SER A 54 2.25 1.64 -5.15
CA SER A 54 0.96 1.78 -4.48
C SER A 54 0.94 1.25 -3.04
N ASP A 55 1.85 0.35 -2.72
CA ASP A 55 2.07 -0.19 -1.38
C ASP A 55 2.96 0.72 -0.53
N MET A 56 4.08 1.15 -1.11
CA MET A 56 5.12 1.92 -0.45
C MET A 56 4.75 3.41 -0.34
N SER A 57 3.88 3.73 0.62
CA SER A 57 3.41 5.10 0.91
C SER A 57 4.45 5.93 1.68
N GLY A 58 4.01 7.01 2.30
CA GLY A 58 4.84 7.80 3.21
C GLY A 58 5.51 7.01 4.33
N TRP A 59 5.01 5.81 4.66
CA TRP A 59 5.64 4.95 5.65
C TRP A 59 7.05 4.49 5.25
N LEU A 60 7.33 4.30 3.96
CA LEU A 60 8.65 3.84 3.49
C LEU A 60 9.73 4.93 3.61
N LEU A 61 9.40 6.19 3.29
CA LEU A 61 10.38 7.28 3.26
C LEU A 61 10.36 8.15 4.52
N MET A 62 9.35 8.02 5.36
CA MET A 62 9.19 8.78 6.61
C MET A 62 9.01 7.84 7.81
N GLY A 63 7.96 7.03 7.83
CA GLY A 63 7.60 6.19 8.99
C GLY A 63 8.65 5.15 9.35
N LEU A 64 9.12 4.34 8.38
CA LEU A 64 10.15 3.33 8.62
C LEU A 64 11.52 3.94 8.96
N PRO A 65 12.03 4.93 8.21
CA PRO A 65 13.26 5.61 8.60
C PRO A 65 13.19 6.25 9.99
N GLY A 66 12.07 6.87 10.33
CA GLY A 66 11.85 7.43 11.68
C GLY A 66 11.88 6.36 12.77
N ALA A 67 11.19 5.23 12.55
CA ALA A 67 11.19 4.11 13.49
C ALA A 67 12.60 3.50 13.70
N VAL A 68 13.35 3.31 12.60
CA VAL A 68 14.74 2.82 12.66
C VAL A 68 15.66 3.85 13.30
N TYR A 69 15.49 5.12 12.99
CA TYR A 69 16.25 6.19 13.63
C TYR A 69 16.08 6.18 15.15
N LEU A 70 14.87 5.94 15.66
CA LEU A 70 14.58 5.88 17.10
C LEU A 70 14.94 4.53 17.75
N SER A 71 14.69 3.40 17.06
CA SER A 71 14.73 2.06 17.67
C SER A 71 15.86 1.17 17.14
N GLY A 72 16.56 1.57 16.08
CA GLY A 72 17.65 0.80 15.49
C GLY A 72 17.21 -0.34 14.55
N LEU A 73 18.14 -1.27 14.30
CA LEU A 73 18.02 -2.32 13.28
C LEU A 73 16.92 -3.36 13.60
N SER A 74 16.44 -3.43 14.84
CA SER A 74 15.32 -4.32 15.20
C SER A 74 14.05 -4.06 14.36
N GLN A 75 13.88 -2.85 13.83
CA GLN A 75 12.78 -2.52 12.91
C GLN A 75 12.92 -3.20 11.53
N ALA A 76 14.09 -3.73 11.19
CA ALA A 76 14.30 -4.47 9.94
C ALA A 76 13.49 -5.79 9.86
N TRP A 77 13.04 -6.34 10.98
CA TRP A 77 12.14 -7.51 10.96
C TRP A 77 10.84 -7.24 10.20
N LEU A 78 10.33 -5.99 10.25
CA LEU A 78 9.21 -5.54 9.44
C LEU A 78 9.52 -5.65 7.94
N ALA A 79 10.69 -5.15 7.52
CA ALA A 79 11.17 -5.23 6.14
C ALA A 79 11.33 -6.68 5.66
N VAL A 80 11.84 -7.56 6.52
CA VAL A 80 11.97 -9.01 6.24
C VAL A 80 10.59 -9.63 6.03
N GLY A 81 9.64 -9.37 6.95
CA GLY A 81 8.28 -9.88 6.87
C GLY A 81 7.58 -9.44 5.58
N LEU A 82 7.64 -8.14 5.28
CA LEU A 82 7.07 -7.57 4.06
C LEU A 82 7.68 -8.18 2.80
N THR A 83 9.00 -8.31 2.72
CA THR A 83 9.67 -8.87 1.54
C THR A 83 9.27 -10.33 1.30
N ILE A 84 9.21 -11.15 2.35
CA ILE A 84 8.74 -12.54 2.25
C ILE A 84 7.27 -12.58 1.82
N GLY A 85 6.42 -11.77 2.45
CA GLY A 85 4.99 -11.69 2.12
C GLY A 85 4.75 -11.27 0.68
N ALA A 86 5.41 -10.22 0.21
CA ALA A 86 5.33 -9.77 -1.18
C ALA A 86 5.79 -10.85 -2.17
N TRP A 87 6.91 -11.52 -1.88
CA TRP A 87 7.39 -12.60 -2.73
C TRP A 87 6.40 -13.76 -2.81
N CYS A 88 5.82 -14.17 -1.68
CA CYS A 88 4.78 -15.18 -1.62
C CYS A 88 3.53 -14.76 -2.40
N ASN A 89 3.11 -13.50 -2.26
CA ASN A 89 1.97 -12.95 -2.96
C ASN A 89 2.15 -12.98 -4.49
N TRP A 90 3.30 -12.52 -4.98
CA TRP A 90 3.66 -12.59 -6.39
C TRP A 90 3.79 -14.02 -6.92
N LYS A 91 4.30 -14.96 -6.10
CA LYS A 91 4.51 -16.34 -6.52
C LYS A 91 3.22 -17.16 -6.52
N PHE A 92 2.41 -17.02 -5.48
CA PHE A 92 1.28 -17.88 -5.24
C PHE A 92 -0.06 -17.21 -5.61
N VAL A 93 -0.28 -15.95 -5.26
CA VAL A 93 -1.56 -15.29 -5.49
C VAL A 93 -1.65 -14.76 -6.92
N ALA A 94 -0.65 -14.04 -7.41
CA ALA A 94 -0.73 -13.32 -8.68
C ALA A 94 -1.15 -14.20 -9.87
N PRO A 95 -0.49 -15.35 -10.19
CA PRO A 95 -0.87 -16.15 -11.35
C PRO A 95 -2.25 -16.78 -11.19
N ARG A 96 -2.59 -17.28 -10.00
CA ARG A 96 -3.88 -17.91 -9.75
C ARG A 96 -5.04 -16.93 -9.75
N LEU A 97 -4.85 -15.76 -9.14
CA LEU A 97 -5.86 -14.71 -9.14
C LEU A 97 -6.12 -14.21 -10.56
N ARG A 98 -5.05 -13.96 -11.34
CA ARG A 98 -5.21 -13.53 -12.74
C ARG A 98 -6.00 -14.55 -13.58
N SER A 99 -5.68 -15.83 -13.45
CA SER A 99 -6.42 -16.91 -14.12
C SER A 99 -7.86 -16.98 -13.64
N TYR A 100 -8.06 -16.87 -12.34
CA TYR A 100 -9.40 -16.97 -11.74
C TYR A 100 -10.31 -15.84 -12.17
N THR A 101 -9.79 -14.59 -12.29
CA THR A 101 -10.59 -13.46 -12.78
C THR A 101 -11.17 -13.70 -14.16
N GLU A 102 -10.43 -14.40 -15.04
CA GLU A 102 -10.88 -14.73 -16.39
C GLU A 102 -11.96 -15.81 -16.37
N VAL A 103 -11.74 -16.91 -15.61
CA VAL A 103 -12.68 -18.01 -15.49
C VAL A 103 -13.96 -17.60 -14.76
N ALA A 104 -13.87 -16.72 -13.78
CA ALA A 104 -14.99 -16.23 -12.99
C ALA A 104 -15.72 -15.03 -13.65
N GLY A 105 -15.94 -15.07 -14.95
CA GLY A 105 -16.78 -14.11 -15.69
C GLY A 105 -16.14 -12.73 -15.81
N ASP A 106 -14.84 -12.66 -16.10
CA ASP A 106 -14.10 -11.40 -16.30
C ASP A 106 -14.25 -10.38 -15.17
N ALA A 107 -14.18 -10.87 -13.94
CA ALA A 107 -14.37 -10.06 -12.74
C ALA A 107 -13.37 -8.91 -12.67
N VAL A 108 -13.85 -7.69 -12.41
CA VAL A 108 -13.04 -6.46 -12.39
C VAL A 108 -12.62 -6.02 -10.99
N THR A 109 -13.24 -6.55 -9.94
CA THR A 109 -12.90 -6.26 -8.54
C THR A 109 -12.69 -7.55 -7.75
N VAL A 110 -11.94 -7.47 -6.65
CA VAL A 110 -11.73 -8.61 -5.74
C VAL A 110 -13.05 -9.12 -5.15
N PRO A 111 -13.98 -8.26 -4.67
CA PRO A 111 -15.29 -8.69 -4.24
C PRO A 111 -16.08 -9.46 -5.31
N VAL A 112 -16.01 -9.03 -6.56
CA VAL A 112 -16.67 -9.73 -7.68
C VAL A 112 -16.03 -11.10 -7.94
N VAL A 113 -14.69 -11.22 -7.89
CA VAL A 113 -14.02 -12.53 -7.97
C VAL A 113 -14.53 -13.48 -6.91
N LEU A 114 -14.59 -13.05 -5.65
CA LEU A 114 -15.05 -13.87 -4.54
C LEU A 114 -16.52 -14.27 -4.69
N SER A 115 -17.37 -13.32 -5.08
CA SER A 115 -18.80 -13.56 -5.28
C SER A 115 -19.09 -14.50 -6.46
N ASN A 116 -18.29 -14.43 -7.53
CA ASN A 116 -18.43 -15.32 -8.69
C ASN A 116 -17.85 -16.71 -8.43
N ARG A 117 -16.74 -16.78 -7.64
CA ARG A 117 -16.12 -18.03 -7.22
C ARG A 117 -17.01 -18.86 -6.29
N LEU A 118 -17.80 -18.19 -5.46
CA LEU A 118 -18.65 -18.79 -4.44
C LEU A 118 -20.13 -18.52 -4.77
N PRO A 119 -21.06 -19.44 -4.50
CA PRO A 119 -22.48 -19.25 -4.83
C PRO A 119 -23.12 -18.18 -3.93
N ASP A 120 -22.81 -16.92 -4.20
CA ASP A 120 -23.29 -15.74 -3.46
C ASP A 120 -24.56 -15.15 -4.13
N THR A 121 -25.66 -15.92 -4.14
CA THR A 121 -26.90 -15.52 -4.80
C THR A 121 -27.50 -14.23 -4.23
N LYS A 122 -27.27 -13.94 -2.95
CA LYS A 122 -27.73 -12.72 -2.27
C LYS A 122 -26.70 -11.58 -2.30
N ARG A 123 -25.57 -11.78 -2.95
CA ARG A 123 -24.46 -10.81 -3.06
C ARG A 123 -23.94 -10.29 -1.71
N VAL A 124 -24.09 -11.08 -0.63
CA VAL A 124 -23.70 -10.67 0.73
C VAL A 124 -22.17 -10.54 0.83
N LEU A 125 -21.42 -11.41 0.15
CA LEU A 125 -19.95 -11.29 0.06
C LEU A 125 -19.53 -9.94 -0.53
N ARG A 126 -20.20 -9.50 -1.60
CA ARG A 126 -19.90 -8.21 -2.22
C ARG A 126 -20.20 -7.05 -1.27
N ILE A 127 -21.33 -7.10 -0.55
CA ILE A 127 -21.69 -6.06 0.43
C ILE A 127 -20.65 -5.99 1.55
N VAL A 128 -20.35 -7.12 2.19
CA VAL A 128 -19.38 -7.17 3.29
C VAL A 128 -17.99 -6.73 2.82
N SER A 129 -17.54 -7.23 1.66
CA SER A 129 -16.27 -6.81 1.07
C SER A 129 -16.21 -5.31 0.80
N GLY A 130 -17.26 -4.75 0.20
CA GLY A 130 -17.34 -3.31 -0.10
C GLY A 130 -17.29 -2.46 1.17
N VAL A 131 -18.03 -2.86 2.22
CA VAL A 131 -18.00 -2.16 3.52
C VAL A 131 -16.61 -2.22 4.15
N VAL A 132 -15.98 -3.40 4.19
CA VAL A 132 -14.62 -3.57 4.72
C VAL A 132 -13.62 -2.70 3.95
N ILE A 133 -13.70 -2.69 2.62
CA ILE A 133 -12.86 -1.85 1.77
C ILE A 133 -13.03 -0.37 2.13
N LEU A 134 -14.25 0.12 2.19
CA LEU A 134 -14.51 1.53 2.48
C LEU A 134 -14.01 1.92 3.88
N VAL A 135 -14.27 1.10 4.90
CA VAL A 135 -13.86 1.41 6.27
C VAL A 135 -12.34 1.50 6.36
N PHE A 136 -11.62 0.44 6.01
CA PHE A 136 -10.17 0.41 6.23
C PHE A 136 -9.40 1.31 5.25
N PHE A 137 -9.85 1.47 4.00
CA PHE A 137 -9.19 2.43 3.11
C PHE A 137 -9.45 3.88 3.49
N THR A 138 -10.57 4.22 4.09
CA THR A 138 -10.76 5.56 4.62
C THR A 138 -9.71 5.90 5.67
N PHE A 139 -9.40 4.97 6.58
CA PHE A 139 -8.29 5.13 7.53
C PHE A 139 -6.92 5.18 6.83
N TYR A 140 -6.70 4.34 5.82
CA TYR A 140 -5.42 4.32 5.11
C TYR A 140 -5.22 5.59 4.27
N VAL A 141 -6.23 6.06 3.56
CA VAL A 141 -6.21 7.34 2.82
C VAL A 141 -5.96 8.50 3.79
N SER A 142 -6.59 8.47 4.97
CA SER A 142 -6.33 9.44 6.04
C SER A 142 -4.86 9.47 6.45
N SER A 143 -4.21 8.31 6.59
CA SER A 143 -2.77 8.25 6.93
C SER A 143 -1.88 8.90 5.88
N GLY A 144 -2.23 8.73 4.60
CA GLY A 144 -1.54 9.42 3.49
C GLY A 144 -1.73 10.93 3.52
N MET A 145 -2.92 11.40 3.89
CA MET A 145 -3.17 12.84 4.07
C MET A 145 -2.39 13.42 5.25
N VAL A 146 -2.29 12.68 6.37
CA VAL A 146 -1.42 13.04 7.50
C VAL A 146 0.03 13.13 7.05
N SER A 147 0.52 12.15 6.30
CA SER A 147 1.88 12.15 5.74
C SER A 147 2.14 13.40 4.89
N GLY A 148 1.17 13.79 4.08
CA GLY A 148 1.25 15.01 3.26
C GLY A 148 1.31 16.29 4.08
N GLY A 149 0.48 16.39 5.12
CA GLY A 149 0.51 17.53 6.05
C GLY A 149 1.84 17.66 6.77
N LEU A 150 2.37 16.54 7.30
CA LEU A 150 3.67 16.50 7.98
C LEU A 150 4.82 16.78 7.01
N PHE A 151 4.75 16.28 5.77
CA PHE A 151 5.74 16.57 4.75
C PHE A 151 5.87 18.07 4.47
N PHE A 152 4.78 18.78 4.23
CA PHE A 152 4.82 20.22 3.96
C PHE A 152 5.22 21.04 5.19
N LYS A 153 4.81 20.60 6.37
CA LYS A 153 5.20 21.25 7.64
C LYS A 153 6.71 21.11 7.88
N SER A 154 7.29 19.92 7.73
CA SER A 154 8.71 19.67 7.99
C SER A 154 9.63 20.23 6.91
N SER A 155 9.24 20.10 5.62
CA SER A 155 10.09 20.49 4.50
C SER A 155 10.05 21.98 4.16
N PHE A 156 8.90 22.63 4.38
CA PHE A 156 8.66 24.02 3.93
C PHE A 156 8.17 24.96 5.04
N GLY A 157 8.01 24.47 6.27
CA GLY A 157 7.47 25.26 7.38
C GLY A 157 6.02 25.70 7.15
N GLN A 158 5.29 25.03 6.25
CA GLN A 158 3.89 25.34 5.95
C GLN A 158 2.98 24.84 7.07
N GLU A 159 1.80 25.43 7.18
CA GLU A 159 0.79 24.92 8.08
C GLU A 159 0.35 23.51 7.65
N TYR A 160 0.18 22.60 8.61
CA TYR A 160 -0.20 21.22 8.40
C TYR A 160 -1.42 21.04 7.49
N HIS A 161 -2.52 21.78 7.79
CA HIS A 161 -3.76 21.65 7.02
C HIS A 161 -3.61 22.13 5.57
N THR A 162 -2.83 23.18 5.35
CA THR A 162 -2.55 23.68 3.99
C THR A 162 -1.82 22.62 3.17
N GLY A 163 -0.77 21.99 3.73
CA GLY A 163 -0.03 20.93 3.07
C GLY A 163 -0.89 19.69 2.80
N MET A 164 -1.68 19.27 3.79
CA MET A 164 -2.62 18.17 3.68
C MET A 164 -3.63 18.39 2.55
N LEU A 165 -4.27 19.56 2.50
CA LEU A 165 -5.27 19.88 1.50
C LEU A 165 -4.69 20.04 0.09
N LEU A 166 -3.48 20.60 -0.02
CA LEU A 166 -2.79 20.74 -1.30
C LEU A 166 -2.48 19.35 -1.90
N LEU A 167 -1.88 18.47 -1.11
CA LEU A 167 -1.56 17.11 -1.56
C LEU A 167 -2.82 16.32 -1.91
N ALA A 168 -3.82 16.34 -1.03
CA ALA A 168 -5.09 15.67 -1.26
C ALA A 168 -5.79 16.20 -2.52
N GLY A 169 -5.85 17.52 -2.71
CA GLY A 169 -6.47 18.15 -3.87
C GLY A 169 -5.83 17.74 -5.19
N ILE A 170 -4.50 17.77 -5.27
CA ILE A 170 -3.77 17.36 -6.49
C ILE A 170 -3.96 15.86 -6.75
N THR A 171 -3.87 15.02 -5.70
CA THR A 171 -4.04 13.57 -5.85
C THR A 171 -5.45 13.22 -6.32
N VAL A 172 -6.47 13.81 -5.69
CA VAL A 172 -7.87 13.63 -6.10
C VAL A 172 -8.09 14.09 -7.54
N PHE A 173 -7.51 15.23 -7.93
CA PHE A 173 -7.66 15.76 -9.27
C PHE A 173 -7.16 14.79 -10.34
N TYR A 174 -5.90 14.36 -10.31
CA TYR A 174 -5.40 13.46 -11.34
C TYR A 174 -6.01 12.05 -11.28
N THR A 175 -6.40 11.58 -10.09
CA THR A 175 -7.09 10.30 -9.92
C THR A 175 -8.49 10.33 -10.51
N PHE A 176 -9.21 11.42 -10.29
CA PHE A 176 -10.57 11.65 -10.78
C PHE A 176 -10.65 11.54 -12.32
N PHE A 177 -9.66 12.05 -13.03
CA PHE A 177 -9.60 11.97 -14.48
C PHE A 177 -8.89 10.71 -14.99
N GLY A 178 -7.73 10.38 -14.42
CA GLY A 178 -6.83 9.32 -14.92
C GLY A 178 -7.30 7.89 -14.71
N GLY A 179 -8.06 7.62 -13.65
CA GLY A 179 -8.49 6.27 -13.29
C GLY A 179 -7.31 5.32 -13.05
N PHE A 180 -7.56 4.01 -13.18
CA PHE A 180 -6.57 2.96 -12.91
C PHE A 180 -5.35 3.02 -13.84
N MET A 181 -5.58 3.30 -15.12
CA MET A 181 -4.49 3.42 -16.11
C MET A 181 -3.58 4.59 -15.77
N GLY A 182 -4.18 5.76 -15.47
CA GLY A 182 -3.43 6.94 -15.02
C GLY A 182 -2.63 6.66 -13.77
N ALA A 183 -3.25 6.09 -12.75
CA ALA A 183 -2.57 5.69 -11.52
C ALA A 183 -1.42 4.71 -11.79
N SER A 184 -1.61 3.67 -12.61
CA SER A 184 -0.58 2.66 -12.87
C SER A 184 0.66 3.24 -13.58
N TYR A 185 0.48 4.17 -14.51
CA TYR A 185 1.61 4.83 -15.19
C TYR A 185 2.27 5.91 -14.32
N THR A 186 1.50 6.68 -13.55
CA THR A 186 2.09 7.58 -12.55
C THR A 186 2.86 6.80 -11.51
N ASP A 187 2.32 5.69 -10.99
CA ASP A 187 2.99 4.81 -10.03
C ASP A 187 4.34 4.28 -10.54
N MET A 188 4.42 3.92 -11.83
CA MET A 188 5.67 3.47 -12.43
C MET A 188 6.74 4.56 -12.38
N VAL A 189 6.41 5.78 -12.78
CA VAL A 189 7.31 6.93 -12.74
C VAL A 189 7.68 7.26 -11.29
N GLN A 190 6.70 7.27 -10.41
CA GLN A 190 6.87 7.53 -8.99
C GLN A 190 7.75 6.47 -8.31
N GLY A 191 7.54 5.19 -8.63
CA GLY A 191 8.38 4.10 -8.12
C GLY A 191 9.85 4.20 -8.53
N LEU A 192 10.12 4.65 -9.76
CA LEU A 192 11.50 4.89 -10.21
C LEU A 192 12.13 6.09 -9.50
N LEU A 193 11.36 7.16 -9.28
CA LEU A 193 11.82 8.33 -8.56
C LEU A 193 12.12 8.00 -7.08
N MET A 194 11.25 7.20 -6.43
CA MET A 194 11.47 6.69 -5.07
C MET A 194 12.77 5.88 -4.98
N LEU A 195 12.99 4.96 -5.92
CA LEU A 195 14.20 4.14 -5.95
C LEU A 195 15.46 4.99 -6.07
N ALA A 196 15.46 5.98 -6.98
CA ALA A 196 16.57 6.89 -7.16
C ALA A 196 16.88 7.68 -5.89
N ALA A 197 15.86 8.23 -5.21
CA ALA A 197 16.02 8.97 -3.97
C ALA A 197 16.56 8.10 -2.83
N LEU A 198 16.00 6.88 -2.66
CA LEU A 198 16.39 5.95 -1.60
C LEU A 198 17.80 5.37 -1.79
N ILE A 199 18.35 5.41 -2.99
CA ILE A 199 19.77 5.09 -3.25
C ILE A 199 20.65 6.33 -3.04
N ALA A 200 20.22 7.48 -3.57
CA ALA A 200 21.06 8.69 -3.58
C ALA A 200 21.34 9.23 -2.16
N VAL A 201 20.32 9.29 -1.29
CA VAL A 201 20.48 9.86 0.06
C VAL A 201 21.50 9.09 0.89
N PRO A 202 21.40 7.77 1.08
CA PRO A 202 22.42 7.03 1.82
C PRO A 202 23.81 7.13 1.21
N VAL A 203 23.92 7.03 -0.13
CA VAL A 203 25.23 7.07 -0.83
C VAL A 203 25.92 8.40 -0.60
N VAL A 204 25.22 9.51 -0.79
CA VAL A 204 25.80 10.85 -0.58
C VAL A 204 26.17 11.05 0.88
N THR A 205 25.34 10.60 1.82
CA THR A 205 25.63 10.71 3.26
C THR A 205 26.89 9.90 3.65
N ILE A 206 27.06 8.67 3.11
CA ILE A 206 28.26 7.86 3.34
C ILE A 206 29.51 8.60 2.84
N ILE A 207 29.44 9.23 1.66
CA ILE A 207 30.55 9.98 1.09
C ILE A 207 30.88 11.19 1.95
N ASP A 208 29.88 11.95 2.36
CA ASP A 208 30.04 13.13 3.21
C ASP A 208 30.65 12.79 4.58
N LEU A 209 30.26 11.67 5.18
CA LEU A 209 30.80 11.20 6.46
C LEU A 209 32.17 10.50 6.34
N GLY A 210 32.72 10.37 5.15
CA GLY A 210 34.06 9.80 4.91
C GLY A 210 34.10 8.29 4.77
N GLY A 211 32.96 7.64 4.49
CA GLY A 211 32.85 6.22 4.20
C GLY A 211 32.09 5.40 5.25
N VAL A 212 31.95 4.10 5.00
CA VAL A 212 31.18 3.18 5.84
C VAL A 212 31.77 3.00 7.25
N GLY A 213 33.10 2.93 7.34
CA GLY A 213 33.79 2.79 8.64
C GLY A 213 33.44 3.91 9.63
N PRO A 214 33.68 5.18 9.26
CA PRO A 214 33.27 6.33 10.08
C PRO A 214 31.80 6.40 10.43
N VAL A 215 30.90 5.94 9.54
CA VAL A 215 29.46 5.84 9.82
C VAL A 215 29.18 4.84 10.95
N VAL A 216 29.71 3.62 10.82
CA VAL A 216 29.53 2.56 11.82
C VAL A 216 30.11 2.98 13.16
N GLU A 217 31.28 3.61 13.16
CA GLU A 217 31.92 4.13 14.38
C GLU A 217 31.04 5.18 15.07
N SER A 218 30.54 6.18 14.32
CA SER A 218 29.66 7.22 14.86
C SER A 218 28.38 6.64 15.49
N ILE A 219 27.76 5.64 14.83
CA ILE A 219 26.57 4.97 15.37
C ILE A 219 26.93 4.21 16.66
N SER A 220 28.01 3.46 16.65
CA SER A 220 28.44 2.64 17.79
C SER A 220 28.79 3.46 19.03
N GLN A 221 29.32 4.68 18.84
CA GLN A 221 29.64 5.61 19.93
C GLN A 221 28.39 6.19 20.62
N VAL A 222 27.35 6.53 19.81
CA VAL A 222 26.15 7.20 20.34
C VAL A 222 25.06 6.18 20.70
N ARG A 223 24.95 5.09 19.94
CA ARG A 223 23.91 4.06 20.11
C ARG A 223 24.47 2.68 19.78
N PRO A 224 25.24 2.07 20.66
CA PRO A 224 25.93 0.78 20.41
C PRO A 224 24.96 -0.35 20.04
N ASP A 225 23.74 -0.33 20.58
CA ASP A 225 22.71 -1.35 20.33
C ASP A 225 21.94 -1.11 19.01
N ALA A 226 22.08 0.05 18.36
CA ALA A 226 21.30 0.38 17.16
C ALA A 226 21.57 -0.57 15.97
N LEU A 227 22.76 -1.17 15.91
CA LEU A 227 23.14 -2.12 14.86
C LEU A 227 22.72 -3.57 15.16
N SER A 228 22.14 -3.84 16.32
CA SER A 228 21.64 -5.17 16.68
C SER A 228 20.19 -5.36 16.18
N ILE A 229 19.96 -6.45 15.44
CA ILE A 229 18.61 -6.82 14.97
C ILE A 229 17.70 -7.33 16.11
N PHE A 230 18.27 -7.62 17.28
CA PHE A 230 17.55 -8.13 18.44
C PHE A 230 17.42 -7.10 19.58
N ALA A 231 18.22 -6.04 19.58
CA ALA A 231 18.17 -5.04 20.63
C ALA A 231 16.82 -4.30 20.62
N GLY A 232 16.27 -4.09 21.82
CA GLY A 232 15.02 -3.33 21.98
C GLY A 232 13.76 -4.01 21.45
N THR A 233 13.84 -5.31 21.05
CA THR A 233 12.65 -6.06 20.62
C THR A 233 12.48 -7.35 21.41
N THR A 234 11.23 -7.81 21.48
CA THR A 234 10.87 -9.09 22.11
C THR A 234 10.55 -10.14 21.04
N PHE A 235 10.42 -11.39 21.42
CA PHE A 235 9.95 -12.44 20.50
C PHE A 235 8.57 -12.13 19.92
N ALA A 236 7.64 -11.60 20.72
CA ALA A 236 6.34 -11.12 20.26
C ALA A 236 6.47 -9.93 19.29
N GLY A 237 7.43 -9.04 19.53
CA GLY A 237 7.76 -7.93 18.63
C GLY A 237 8.27 -8.41 17.27
N ILE A 238 9.12 -9.44 17.24
CA ILE A 238 9.61 -10.05 15.99
C ILE A 238 8.45 -10.70 15.23
N ILE A 239 7.59 -11.47 15.90
CA ILE A 239 6.40 -12.07 15.29
C ILE A 239 5.48 -10.97 14.74
N SER A 240 5.25 -9.91 15.50
CA SER A 240 4.44 -8.75 15.10
C SER A 240 4.99 -8.11 13.83
N SER A 241 6.29 -7.91 13.75
CA SER A 241 6.95 -7.31 12.59
C SER A 241 6.91 -8.23 11.36
N LEU A 242 7.18 -9.52 11.53
CA LEU A 242 7.10 -10.51 10.44
C LEU A 242 5.66 -10.66 9.92
N ALA A 243 4.67 -10.55 10.79
CA ALA A 243 3.26 -10.69 10.43
C ALA A 243 2.75 -9.61 9.45
N TRP A 244 3.46 -8.48 9.29
CA TRP A 244 3.13 -7.51 8.25
C TRP A 244 3.10 -8.14 6.86
N GLY A 245 3.93 -9.14 6.61
CA GLY A 245 3.94 -9.89 5.35
C GLY A 245 2.62 -10.58 5.01
N LEU A 246 1.84 -10.99 6.02
CA LEU A 246 0.51 -11.59 5.81
C LEU A 246 -0.48 -10.62 5.18
N GLY A 247 -0.28 -9.32 5.39
CA GLY A 247 -1.12 -8.27 4.83
C GLY A 247 -1.20 -8.29 3.31
N TYR A 248 -0.11 -8.67 2.63
CA TYR A 248 -0.06 -8.70 1.16
C TYR A 248 -1.15 -9.54 0.52
N PHE A 249 -1.56 -10.63 1.15
CA PHE A 249 -2.59 -11.53 0.61
C PHE A 249 -3.99 -10.89 0.60
N GLY A 250 -4.18 -9.82 1.35
CA GLY A 250 -5.48 -9.18 1.54
C GLY A 250 -5.56 -7.72 1.09
N GLN A 251 -4.53 -7.12 0.47
CA GLN A 251 -4.54 -5.71 0.07
C GLN A 251 -5.20 -5.51 -1.30
N PRO A 252 -6.44 -5.01 -1.38
CA PRO A 252 -7.14 -4.93 -2.66
C PRO A 252 -6.42 -4.06 -3.70
N HIS A 253 -5.82 -2.94 -3.28
CA HIS A 253 -5.09 -2.03 -4.17
C HIS A 253 -3.82 -2.66 -4.76
N ILE A 254 -3.21 -3.65 -4.12
CA ILE A 254 -2.05 -4.38 -4.63
C ILE A 254 -2.51 -5.51 -5.55
N ILE A 255 -3.41 -6.36 -5.08
CA ILE A 255 -3.81 -7.57 -5.80
C ILE A 255 -4.62 -7.27 -7.07
N VAL A 256 -5.26 -6.10 -7.16
CA VAL A 256 -5.91 -5.65 -8.40
C VAL A 256 -4.92 -5.48 -9.55
N ARG A 257 -3.65 -5.17 -9.29
CA ARG A 257 -2.60 -5.12 -10.33
C ARG A 257 -2.32 -6.49 -10.92
N PHE A 258 -2.46 -7.55 -10.12
CA PHE A 258 -2.35 -8.93 -10.63
C PHE A 258 -3.50 -9.27 -11.58
N MET A 259 -4.72 -8.82 -11.25
CA MET A 259 -5.90 -8.98 -12.10
C MET A 259 -5.77 -8.23 -13.42
N ALA A 260 -5.06 -7.09 -13.41
CA ALA A 260 -4.87 -6.21 -14.56
C ALA A 260 -3.72 -6.62 -15.51
N MET A 261 -2.90 -7.63 -15.16
CA MET A 261 -1.84 -8.16 -16.05
C MET A 261 -2.44 -8.78 -17.32
N ARG A 262 -1.67 -8.76 -18.41
CA ARG A 262 -2.08 -9.35 -19.70
C ARG A 262 -2.31 -10.85 -19.58
N THR A 263 -1.37 -11.56 -18.96
CA THR A 263 -1.40 -13.01 -18.82
C THR A 263 -0.97 -13.46 -17.42
N PRO A 264 -1.38 -14.66 -16.98
CA PRO A 264 -0.88 -15.25 -15.72
C PRO A 264 0.63 -15.48 -15.73
N ALA A 265 1.24 -15.76 -16.89
CA ALA A 265 2.68 -15.98 -17.06
C ALA A 265 3.50 -14.71 -16.73
N ASP A 266 2.93 -13.52 -16.95
CA ASP A 266 3.56 -12.24 -16.64
C ASP A 266 3.90 -12.08 -15.15
N ALA A 267 3.21 -12.81 -14.26
CA ALA A 267 3.47 -12.80 -12.83
C ALA A 267 4.93 -13.20 -12.47
N LYS A 268 5.56 -14.07 -13.27
CA LYS A 268 6.97 -14.46 -13.05
C LYS A 268 7.93 -13.30 -13.26
N SER A 269 7.75 -12.57 -14.34
CA SER A 269 8.57 -11.37 -14.65
C SER A 269 8.22 -10.22 -13.70
N GLY A 270 6.93 -10.00 -13.42
CA GLY A 270 6.47 -9.02 -12.44
C GLY A 270 7.07 -9.25 -11.06
N ARG A 271 7.11 -10.50 -10.59
CA ARG A 271 7.74 -10.87 -9.31
C ARG A 271 9.23 -10.49 -9.28
N ARG A 272 9.99 -10.83 -10.32
CA ARG A 272 11.43 -10.50 -10.36
C ARG A 272 11.67 -8.99 -10.27
N ILE A 273 10.95 -8.23 -11.06
CA ILE A 273 11.05 -6.77 -11.08
C ILE A 273 10.59 -6.18 -9.73
N GLY A 274 9.40 -6.56 -9.27
CA GLY A 274 8.79 -6.01 -8.05
C GLY A 274 9.60 -6.31 -6.79
N ILE A 275 10.08 -7.56 -6.63
CA ILE A 275 10.87 -7.93 -5.46
C ILE A 275 12.27 -7.29 -5.50
N SER A 276 12.91 -7.21 -6.67
CA SER A 276 14.20 -6.50 -6.78
C SER A 276 14.04 -5.03 -6.42
N TRP A 277 13.02 -4.37 -6.94
CA TRP A 277 12.70 -2.98 -6.60
C TRP A 277 12.44 -2.82 -5.10
N MET A 278 11.63 -3.71 -4.52
CA MET A 278 11.28 -3.68 -3.10
C MET A 278 12.50 -3.84 -2.19
N VAL A 279 13.37 -4.83 -2.48
CA VAL A 279 14.59 -5.05 -1.68
C VAL A 279 15.48 -3.82 -1.71
N LEU A 280 15.67 -3.21 -2.89
CA LEU A 280 16.51 -2.03 -3.04
C LEU A 280 15.93 -0.81 -2.32
N THR A 281 14.62 -0.58 -2.43
CA THR A 281 13.97 0.58 -1.78
C THR A 281 13.92 0.45 -0.27
N VAL A 282 13.60 -0.73 0.25
CA VAL A 282 13.58 -0.99 1.71
C VAL A 282 15.00 -0.91 2.28
N PHE A 283 15.99 -1.47 1.60
CA PHE A 283 17.39 -1.33 2.00
C PHE A 283 17.83 0.13 2.02
N GLY A 284 17.42 0.91 1.02
CA GLY A 284 17.67 2.36 0.98
C GLY A 284 17.04 3.12 2.14
N ALA A 285 15.81 2.77 2.50
CA ALA A 285 15.10 3.38 3.64
C ALA A 285 15.77 3.08 4.97
N LEU A 286 16.15 1.81 5.21
CA LEU A 286 16.90 1.40 6.40
C LEU A 286 18.26 2.10 6.46
N SER A 287 19.00 2.09 5.34
CA SER A 287 20.30 2.76 5.27
C SER A 287 20.20 4.26 5.52
N GLY A 288 19.19 4.93 4.93
CA GLY A 288 18.94 6.36 5.15
C GLY A 288 18.73 6.70 6.63
N ALA A 289 18.02 5.85 7.36
CA ALA A 289 17.85 6.03 8.80
C ALA A 289 19.16 5.93 9.58
N PHE A 290 20.00 4.93 9.26
CA PHE A 290 21.33 4.80 9.87
C PHE A 290 22.25 5.95 9.51
N MET A 291 22.17 6.45 8.28
CA MET A 291 22.89 7.66 7.89
C MET A 291 22.44 8.86 8.73
N GLY A 292 21.16 8.96 9.03
CA GLY A 292 20.62 9.98 9.94
C GLY A 292 21.21 9.86 11.33
N ILE A 293 21.25 8.67 11.92
CA ILE A 293 21.86 8.44 13.23
C ILE A 293 23.33 8.91 13.22
N ALA A 294 24.12 8.52 12.22
CA ALA A 294 25.54 8.88 12.12
C ALA A 294 25.73 10.39 11.88
N TYR A 295 24.92 10.98 11.00
CA TYR A 295 25.00 12.40 10.67
C TYR A 295 24.70 13.28 11.88
N PHE A 296 23.56 13.04 12.54
CA PHE A 296 23.14 13.82 13.71
C PHE A 296 23.95 13.50 14.99
N ALA A 297 24.67 12.37 15.03
CA ALA A 297 25.68 12.15 16.06
C ALA A 297 26.82 13.18 15.99
N ARG A 298 27.16 13.64 14.80
CA ARG A 298 28.18 14.69 14.57
C ARG A 298 27.61 16.10 14.59
N HIS A 299 26.28 16.23 14.53
CA HIS A 299 25.53 17.49 14.53
C HIS A 299 24.42 17.43 15.59
N PRO A 300 24.77 17.40 16.92
CA PRO A 300 23.81 17.18 18.00
C PRO A 300 22.70 18.25 18.09
N GLU A 301 22.98 19.45 17.60
CA GLU A 301 22.05 20.57 17.56
C GLU A 301 20.84 20.33 16.66
N ALA A 302 20.98 19.44 15.67
CA ALA A 302 19.92 19.05 14.74
C ALA A 302 19.27 17.71 15.09
N SER A 303 19.57 17.14 16.26
CA SER A 303 19.10 15.81 16.66
C SER A 303 17.57 15.74 16.78
N LEU A 304 16.98 14.68 16.22
CA LEU A 304 15.55 14.42 16.19
C LEU A 304 15.15 13.53 17.38
N THR A 305 14.32 14.04 18.27
CA THR A 305 14.14 13.43 19.61
C THR A 305 12.78 12.78 19.85
N ASN A 306 11.80 13.04 19.00
CA ASN A 306 10.45 12.49 19.14
C ASN A 306 9.97 11.81 17.84
N PRO A 307 8.92 10.96 17.89
CA PRO A 307 8.44 10.24 16.72
C PRO A 307 8.06 11.16 15.55
N GLU A 308 7.44 12.30 15.80
CA GLU A 308 6.99 13.24 14.75
C GLU A 308 8.20 13.85 14.01
N THR A 309 9.23 14.30 14.75
CA THR A 309 10.44 14.84 14.13
C THR A 309 11.33 13.75 13.53
N ALA A 310 11.37 12.55 14.11
CA ALA A 310 12.12 11.43 13.56
C ALA A 310 11.61 10.98 12.19
N GLU A 311 10.33 11.13 11.92
CA GLU A 311 9.73 10.82 10.60
C GLU A 311 10.26 11.76 9.49
N SER A 312 10.89 12.89 9.82
CA SER A 312 11.52 13.78 8.83
C SER A 312 12.99 13.45 8.52
N VAL A 313 13.61 12.47 9.18
CA VAL A 313 15.05 12.18 9.04
C VAL A 313 15.55 12.08 7.60
N PHE A 314 14.80 11.42 6.73
CA PHE A 314 15.14 11.28 5.33
C PHE A 314 15.01 12.61 4.56
N LEU A 315 13.99 13.40 4.89
CA LEU A 315 13.74 14.71 4.31
C LEU A 315 14.84 15.70 4.71
N ASP A 316 15.25 15.68 5.99
CA ASP A 316 16.28 16.58 6.53
C ASP A 316 17.62 16.29 5.89
N LEU A 317 18.03 15.01 5.80
CA LEU A 317 19.26 14.62 5.10
C LEU A 317 19.27 15.08 3.65
N ALA A 318 18.14 14.92 2.94
CA ALA A 318 18.03 15.36 1.56
C ALA A 318 18.22 16.88 1.41
N GLN A 319 17.64 17.66 2.31
CA GLN A 319 17.74 19.12 2.27
C GLN A 319 19.10 19.64 2.70
N ILE A 320 19.79 18.96 3.61
CA ILE A 320 21.10 19.36 4.13
C ILE A 320 22.20 19.03 3.12
N LEU A 321 22.16 17.84 2.52
CA LEU A 321 23.30 17.29 1.77
C LEU A 321 23.26 17.57 0.26
N PHE A 322 22.11 17.92 -0.29
CA PHE A 322 21.96 18.07 -1.73
C PHE A 322 21.79 19.52 -2.15
N HIS A 323 22.24 19.79 -3.40
CA HIS A 323 21.88 21.06 -4.05
C HIS A 323 20.35 21.23 -4.06
N PRO A 324 19.80 22.41 -3.80
CA PRO A 324 18.35 22.61 -3.61
C PRO A 324 17.45 22.06 -4.72
N LEU A 325 17.90 22.04 -5.98
CA LEU A 325 17.12 21.44 -7.07
C LEU A 325 17.03 19.92 -6.92
N VAL A 326 18.15 19.26 -6.58
CA VAL A 326 18.20 17.79 -6.37
C VAL A 326 17.43 17.42 -5.11
N ALA A 327 17.59 18.20 -4.03
CA ALA A 327 16.77 18.05 -2.83
C ALA A 327 15.28 18.13 -3.16
N GLY A 328 14.86 19.07 -4.01
CA GLY A 328 13.49 19.19 -4.48
C GLY A 328 12.99 17.95 -5.24
N LEU A 329 13.83 17.31 -6.05
CA LEU A 329 13.49 16.04 -6.72
C LEU A 329 13.36 14.88 -5.72
N ILE A 330 14.22 14.84 -4.70
CA ILE A 330 14.12 13.85 -3.61
C ILE A 330 12.84 14.08 -2.78
N LEU A 331 12.51 15.33 -2.48
CA LEU A 331 11.24 15.68 -1.85
C LEU A 331 10.03 15.27 -2.73
N ALA A 332 10.14 15.44 -4.05
CA ALA A 332 9.13 14.93 -4.98
C ALA A 332 8.98 13.41 -4.91
N ALA A 333 10.07 12.66 -4.66
CA ALA A 333 9.99 11.20 -4.47
C ALA A 333 9.20 10.81 -3.20
N VAL A 334 9.29 11.61 -2.14
CA VAL A 334 8.48 11.40 -0.92
C VAL A 334 7.00 11.68 -1.20
N LEU A 335 6.70 12.76 -1.89
CA LEU A 335 5.33 13.05 -2.34
C LEU A 335 4.82 11.94 -3.28
N ALA A 336 5.68 11.43 -4.16
CA ALA A 336 5.37 10.34 -5.07
C ALA A 336 4.90 9.09 -4.30
N ALA A 337 5.60 8.71 -3.24
CA ALA A 337 5.23 7.59 -2.38
C ALA A 337 3.85 7.78 -1.73
N ILE A 338 3.56 8.98 -1.24
CA ILE A 338 2.29 9.28 -0.61
C ILE A 338 1.16 9.27 -1.66
N MET A 339 1.35 9.95 -2.78
CA MET A 339 0.32 10.16 -3.80
C MET A 339 -0.03 8.88 -4.57
N SER A 340 0.95 8.00 -4.86
CA SER A 340 0.73 6.72 -5.53
C SER A 340 -0.21 5.81 -4.72
N THR A 341 0.02 5.74 -3.43
CA THR A 341 -0.83 4.95 -2.53
C THR A 341 -2.22 5.55 -2.42
N LEU A 342 -2.34 6.86 -2.20
CA LEU A 342 -3.62 7.57 -2.11
C LEU A 342 -4.47 7.36 -3.36
N SER A 343 -3.91 7.58 -4.56
CA SER A 343 -4.65 7.43 -5.82
C SER A 343 -5.15 6.01 -6.02
N SER A 344 -4.32 5.03 -5.69
CA SER A 344 -4.64 3.61 -5.82
C SER A 344 -5.78 3.18 -4.89
N GLN A 345 -5.75 3.66 -3.65
CA GLN A 345 -6.79 3.38 -2.65
C GLN A 345 -8.11 4.06 -3.01
N LEU A 346 -8.06 5.31 -3.46
CA LEU A 346 -9.25 6.05 -3.89
C LEU A 346 -9.96 5.37 -5.07
N ILE A 347 -9.21 4.81 -6.03
CA ILE A 347 -9.80 4.06 -7.16
C ILE A 347 -10.49 2.79 -6.68
N VAL A 348 -9.87 2.03 -5.75
CA VAL A 348 -10.49 0.83 -5.21
C VAL A 348 -11.74 1.16 -4.38
N CYS A 349 -11.73 2.23 -3.59
CA CYS A 349 -12.93 2.72 -2.91
C CYS A 349 -14.04 3.10 -3.89
N SER A 350 -13.68 3.78 -4.98
CA SER A 350 -14.60 4.14 -6.05
C SER A 350 -15.25 2.91 -6.66
N SER A 351 -14.45 1.89 -7.00
CA SER A 351 -14.99 0.64 -7.55
C SER A 351 -15.87 -0.10 -6.56
N ALA A 352 -15.52 -0.14 -5.28
CA ALA A 352 -16.32 -0.74 -4.23
C ALA A 352 -17.69 -0.03 -4.06
N LEU A 353 -17.72 1.28 -4.12
CA LEU A 353 -18.98 2.04 -4.07
C LEU A 353 -19.88 1.76 -5.26
N VAL A 354 -19.32 1.73 -6.48
CA VAL A 354 -20.12 1.61 -7.71
C VAL A 354 -20.46 0.17 -8.02
N GLU A 355 -19.45 -0.70 -8.09
CA GLU A 355 -19.63 -2.10 -8.49
C GLU A 355 -20.20 -2.94 -7.35
N ASP A 356 -19.64 -2.80 -6.15
CA ASP A 356 -19.90 -3.73 -5.08
C ASP A 356 -21.09 -3.32 -4.20
N LEU A 357 -21.40 -2.02 -4.10
CA LEU A 357 -22.52 -1.53 -3.28
C LEU A 357 -23.68 -0.99 -4.12
N TYR A 358 -23.45 0.01 -4.97
CA TYR A 358 -24.56 0.61 -5.74
C TYR A 358 -25.19 -0.39 -6.72
N GLY A 359 -24.39 -1.21 -7.40
CA GLY A 359 -24.86 -2.25 -8.35
C GLY A 359 -25.78 -3.31 -7.70
N ILE A 360 -25.82 -3.38 -6.38
CA ILE A 360 -26.70 -4.28 -5.63
C ILE A 360 -28.08 -3.65 -5.39
N PHE A 361 -28.10 -2.35 -5.04
CA PHE A 361 -29.34 -1.63 -4.72
C PHE A 361 -30.12 -1.18 -5.95
N SER A 362 -29.47 -1.11 -7.10
CA SER A 362 -30.10 -0.70 -8.36
C SER A 362 -30.23 -1.90 -9.32
N SER A 363 -31.47 -2.27 -9.63
CA SER A 363 -31.76 -3.27 -10.67
C SER A 363 -31.53 -2.76 -12.10
N LYS A 364 -31.38 -1.45 -12.29
CA LYS A 364 -31.13 -0.82 -13.59
C LYS A 364 -29.62 -0.70 -13.81
N LYS A 365 -29.12 -1.31 -14.89
CA LYS A 365 -27.76 -1.04 -15.36
C LYS A 365 -27.64 0.46 -15.69
N LEU A 366 -26.67 1.10 -15.04
CA LEU A 366 -26.31 2.49 -15.36
C LEU A 366 -25.70 2.55 -16.76
N SER A 367 -25.91 3.66 -17.46
CA SER A 367 -25.13 3.93 -18.68
C SER A 367 -23.64 4.10 -18.30
N ALA A 368 -22.74 3.79 -19.23
CA ALA A 368 -21.30 3.87 -19.01
C ALA A 368 -20.86 5.24 -18.44
N GLY A 369 -21.41 6.33 -18.97
CA GLY A 369 -21.12 7.68 -18.48
C GLY A 369 -21.60 7.93 -17.04
N LYS A 370 -22.79 7.44 -16.65
CA LYS A 370 -23.31 7.59 -15.30
C LYS A 370 -22.50 6.76 -14.29
N SER A 371 -22.10 5.53 -14.65
CA SER A 371 -21.24 4.70 -13.81
C SER A 371 -19.89 5.36 -13.58
N LEU A 372 -19.28 5.91 -14.63
CA LEU A 372 -18.02 6.64 -14.54
C LEU A 372 -18.11 7.86 -13.62
N TRP A 373 -19.18 8.66 -13.76
CA TRP A 373 -19.39 9.82 -12.88
C TRP A 373 -19.63 9.43 -11.42
N LEU A 374 -20.35 8.34 -11.19
CA LEU A 374 -20.56 7.81 -9.84
C LEU A 374 -19.25 7.34 -9.22
N GLY A 375 -18.38 6.68 -10.03
CA GLY A 375 -17.03 6.32 -9.60
C GLY A 375 -16.20 7.54 -9.19
N ARG A 376 -16.22 8.58 -10.00
CA ARG A 376 -15.55 9.86 -9.72
C ARG A 376 -16.09 10.53 -8.45
N ALA A 377 -17.40 10.54 -8.26
CA ALA A 377 -18.02 11.03 -7.04
C ALA A 377 -17.57 10.21 -5.81
N GLY A 378 -17.43 8.90 -5.95
CA GLY A 378 -16.89 8.03 -4.90
C GLY A 378 -15.47 8.41 -4.45
N VAL A 379 -14.58 8.72 -5.39
CA VAL A 379 -13.23 9.24 -5.08
C VAL A 379 -13.32 10.50 -4.22
N ALA A 380 -14.17 11.45 -4.61
CA ALA A 380 -14.31 12.72 -3.88
C ALA A 380 -14.91 12.52 -2.47
N ILE A 381 -15.92 11.68 -2.33
CA ILE A 381 -16.57 11.40 -1.03
C ILE A 381 -15.59 10.76 -0.06
N VAL A 382 -14.87 9.71 -0.48
CA VAL A 382 -13.88 9.04 0.38
C VAL A 382 -12.76 9.99 0.77
N ALA A 383 -12.28 10.82 -0.16
CA ALA A 383 -11.26 11.81 0.12
C ALA A 383 -11.72 12.84 1.17
N LEU A 384 -12.97 13.31 1.10
CA LEU A 384 -13.53 14.24 2.08
C LEU A 384 -13.63 13.61 3.48
N VAL A 385 -14.11 12.36 3.58
CA VAL A 385 -14.22 11.67 4.87
C VAL A 385 -12.83 11.39 5.45
N ALA A 386 -11.89 10.93 4.63
CA ALA A 386 -10.50 10.70 5.03
C ALA A 386 -9.81 11.98 5.49
N GLY A 387 -10.05 13.11 4.79
CA GLY A 387 -9.56 14.43 5.17
C GLY A 387 -10.10 14.91 6.52
N ALA A 388 -11.37 14.64 6.80
CA ALA A 388 -11.95 14.94 8.11
C ALA A 388 -11.30 14.12 9.23
N LEU A 389 -10.97 12.84 9.00
CA LEU A 389 -10.24 12.00 9.95
C LEU A 389 -8.78 12.44 10.13
N ALA A 390 -8.16 12.95 9.06
CA ALA A 390 -6.78 13.44 9.07
C ALA A 390 -6.63 14.84 9.71
N TRP A 391 -7.74 15.51 10.06
CA TRP A 391 -7.69 16.91 10.50
C TRP A 391 -6.88 17.11 11.76
N ASN A 392 -6.98 16.19 12.72
CA ASN A 392 -6.22 16.21 13.97
C ASN A 392 -5.51 14.86 14.16
N PRO A 393 -4.30 14.67 13.64
CA PRO A 393 -3.60 13.41 13.75
C PRO A 393 -3.09 13.18 15.18
N ASN A 394 -3.43 12.01 15.76
CA ASN A 394 -3.04 11.63 17.12
C ASN A 394 -2.05 10.44 17.16
N SER A 395 -1.55 9.99 15.99
CA SER A 395 -0.71 8.80 15.87
C SER A 395 0.36 8.99 14.80
N SER A 396 1.48 8.27 14.91
CA SER A 396 2.51 8.25 13.87
C SER A 396 1.98 7.66 12.55
N ILE A 397 2.61 8.03 11.43
CA ILE A 397 2.27 7.51 10.09
C ILE A 397 2.28 5.98 10.11
N LEU A 398 3.32 5.37 10.68
CA LEU A 398 3.46 3.91 10.71
C LEU A 398 2.33 3.23 11.49
N GLN A 399 1.87 3.82 12.60
CA GLN A 399 0.76 3.28 13.40
C GLN A 399 -0.58 3.35 12.66
N LEU A 400 -0.84 4.46 11.94
CA LEU A 400 -2.06 4.61 11.14
C LEU A 400 -2.11 3.60 10.00
N VAL A 401 -0.97 3.41 9.31
CA VAL A 401 -0.84 2.40 8.25
C VAL A 401 -0.98 0.99 8.81
N ALA A 402 -0.34 0.69 9.94
CA ALA A 402 -0.40 -0.62 10.59
C ALA A 402 -1.84 -1.09 10.82
N PHE A 403 -2.67 -0.21 11.36
CA PHE A 403 -4.08 -0.51 11.65
C PHE A 403 -4.88 -0.86 10.39
N ALA A 404 -4.78 -0.04 9.35
CA ALA A 404 -5.47 -0.28 8.08
C ALA A 404 -4.95 -1.54 7.37
N TRP A 405 -3.63 -1.73 7.37
CA TRP A 405 -2.95 -2.91 6.81
C TRP A 405 -3.42 -4.21 7.45
N ALA A 406 -3.52 -4.22 8.80
CA ALA A 406 -4.01 -5.37 9.54
C ALA A 406 -5.48 -5.66 9.26
N GLY A 407 -6.31 -4.65 9.14
CA GLY A 407 -7.72 -4.79 8.80
C GLY A 407 -7.94 -5.52 7.49
N PHE A 408 -7.25 -5.08 6.44
CA PHE A 408 -7.30 -5.76 5.14
C PHE A 408 -6.68 -7.15 5.16
N GLY A 409 -5.47 -7.27 5.68
CA GLY A 409 -4.76 -8.54 5.75
C GLY A 409 -5.57 -9.60 6.47
N SER A 410 -6.20 -9.25 7.58
CA SER A 410 -7.03 -10.17 8.38
C SER A 410 -8.37 -10.50 7.72
N ALA A 411 -9.04 -9.51 7.10
CA ALA A 411 -10.34 -9.73 6.48
C ALA A 411 -10.23 -10.49 5.15
N PHE A 412 -9.35 -10.04 4.26
CA PHE A 412 -9.26 -10.59 2.90
C PHE A 412 -8.20 -11.69 2.76
N GLY A 413 -7.07 -11.61 3.48
CA GLY A 413 -5.94 -12.53 3.30
C GLY A 413 -6.32 -14.00 3.37
N PRO A 414 -6.91 -14.50 4.47
CA PRO A 414 -7.36 -15.88 4.58
C PRO A 414 -8.38 -16.25 3.51
N THR A 415 -9.35 -15.35 3.24
CA THR A 415 -10.40 -15.59 2.25
C THR A 415 -9.83 -15.71 0.84
N VAL A 416 -8.91 -14.82 0.43
CA VAL A 416 -8.25 -14.87 -0.87
C VAL A 416 -7.41 -16.14 -1.00
N LEU A 417 -6.58 -16.46 -0.02
CA LEU A 417 -5.75 -17.66 -0.05
C LEU A 417 -6.60 -18.92 -0.18
N LEU A 418 -7.63 -19.08 0.65
CA LEU A 418 -8.48 -20.25 0.62
C LEU A 418 -9.31 -20.32 -0.67
N SER A 419 -9.77 -19.17 -1.21
CA SER A 419 -10.50 -19.15 -2.48
C SER A 419 -9.65 -19.65 -3.66
N LEU A 420 -8.35 -19.40 -3.64
CA LEU A 420 -7.41 -19.80 -4.70
C LEU A 420 -6.82 -21.20 -4.52
N TYR A 421 -6.79 -21.73 -3.29
CA TYR A 421 -6.06 -22.96 -2.97
C TYR A 421 -6.91 -24.07 -2.38
N TRP A 422 -8.11 -23.78 -1.88
CA TRP A 422 -8.93 -24.76 -1.20
C TRP A 422 -10.35 -24.85 -1.79
N ARG A 423 -10.64 -25.96 -2.47
CA ARG A 423 -11.94 -26.18 -3.14
C ARG A 423 -13.14 -26.16 -2.21
N LYS A 424 -12.96 -26.53 -0.94
CA LYS A 424 -14.03 -26.66 0.04
C LYS A 424 -14.44 -25.33 0.69
N LEU A 425 -13.82 -24.20 0.29
CA LEU A 425 -14.26 -22.89 0.78
C LEU A 425 -15.71 -22.65 0.36
N THR A 426 -16.56 -22.29 1.33
CA THR A 426 -17.98 -21.96 1.13
C THR A 426 -18.23 -20.46 1.25
N THR A 427 -19.37 -20.00 0.75
CA THR A 427 -19.81 -18.60 0.92
C THR A 427 -19.90 -18.21 2.38
N GLN A 428 -20.47 -19.10 3.22
CA GLN A 428 -20.58 -18.91 4.66
C GLN A 428 -19.21 -18.83 5.34
N GLY A 429 -18.28 -19.72 4.94
CA GLY A 429 -16.91 -19.71 5.45
C GLY A 429 -16.15 -18.45 5.09
N ALA A 430 -16.29 -17.97 3.86
CA ALA A 430 -15.69 -16.72 3.39
C ALA A 430 -16.27 -15.50 4.15
N LEU A 431 -17.58 -15.42 4.30
CA LEU A 431 -18.24 -14.36 5.07
C LEU A 431 -17.80 -14.34 6.53
N ALA A 432 -17.84 -15.51 7.19
CA ALA A 432 -17.42 -15.63 8.57
C ALA A 432 -15.94 -15.23 8.75
N SER A 433 -15.07 -15.63 7.81
CA SER A 433 -13.66 -15.23 7.77
C SER A 433 -13.48 -13.72 7.71
N MET A 434 -14.11 -13.08 6.73
CA MET A 434 -13.98 -11.63 6.52
C MET A 434 -14.48 -10.82 7.69
N ILE A 435 -15.65 -11.18 8.24
CA ILE A 435 -16.22 -10.50 9.39
C ILE A 435 -15.34 -10.71 10.62
N THR A 436 -14.94 -11.95 10.91
CA THR A 436 -14.06 -12.26 12.05
C THR A 436 -12.74 -11.52 11.93
N GLY A 437 -12.08 -11.55 10.76
CA GLY A 437 -10.81 -10.86 10.54
C GLY A 437 -10.91 -9.37 10.74
N ALA A 438 -11.94 -8.73 10.18
CA ALA A 438 -12.17 -7.30 10.32
C ALA A 438 -12.47 -6.92 11.79
N VAL A 439 -13.35 -7.65 12.45
CA VAL A 439 -13.77 -7.35 13.84
C VAL A 439 -12.63 -7.59 14.82
N VAL A 440 -11.91 -8.71 14.70
CA VAL A 440 -10.78 -9.02 15.58
C VAL A 440 -9.64 -8.01 15.39
N ALA A 441 -9.26 -7.70 14.16
CA ALA A 441 -8.24 -6.70 13.90
C ALA A 441 -8.63 -5.32 14.44
N PHE A 442 -9.86 -4.89 14.23
CA PHE A 442 -10.37 -3.62 14.74
C PHE A 442 -10.40 -3.58 16.28
N ALA A 443 -11.02 -4.57 16.92
CA ALA A 443 -11.15 -4.62 18.38
C ALA A 443 -9.78 -4.73 19.07
N TRP A 444 -8.90 -5.58 18.54
CA TRP A 444 -7.53 -5.74 19.07
C TRP A 444 -6.72 -4.45 18.92
N GLY A 445 -6.77 -3.82 17.74
CA GLY A 445 -6.08 -2.56 17.46
C GLY A 445 -6.55 -1.38 18.33
N GLN A 446 -7.78 -1.43 18.86
CA GLN A 446 -8.29 -0.43 19.82
C GLN A 446 -8.04 -0.82 21.28
N SER A 447 -7.53 -2.03 21.53
CA SER A 447 -7.26 -2.52 22.89
C SER A 447 -5.78 -2.32 23.30
N PRO A 448 -5.46 -2.38 24.61
CA PRO A 448 -4.09 -2.37 25.08
C PRO A 448 -3.24 -3.54 24.55
N MET A 449 -3.87 -4.61 24.09
CA MET A 449 -3.18 -5.80 23.57
C MET A 449 -2.35 -5.54 22.33
N LYS A 450 -2.63 -4.46 21.57
CA LYS A 450 -1.82 -4.05 20.41
C LYS A 450 -0.37 -3.74 20.74
N SER A 451 -0.07 -3.35 21.99
CA SER A 451 1.29 -3.10 22.46
C SER A 451 2.09 -4.39 22.69
N VAL A 452 1.40 -5.52 22.86
CA VAL A 452 2.03 -6.85 23.08
C VAL A 452 2.18 -7.59 21.76
N LEU A 453 1.12 -7.61 20.94
CA LEU A 453 1.08 -8.34 19.69
C LEU A 453 0.29 -7.55 18.63
N TYR A 454 0.86 -7.45 17.45
CA TYR A 454 0.24 -6.77 16.32
C TYR A 454 -1.09 -7.41 15.92
N GLU A 455 -2.14 -6.63 15.73
CA GLU A 455 -3.52 -7.07 15.47
C GLU A 455 -3.66 -7.96 14.23
N MET A 456 -2.72 -7.91 13.30
CA MET A 456 -2.65 -8.83 12.16
C MET A 456 -2.59 -10.30 12.59
N VAL A 457 -1.83 -10.60 13.65
CA VAL A 457 -1.61 -11.99 14.08
C VAL A 457 -2.93 -12.63 14.55
N PRO A 458 -3.62 -12.09 15.57
CA PRO A 458 -4.89 -12.68 16.00
C PRO A 458 -5.98 -12.55 14.94
N GLY A 459 -6.02 -11.45 14.19
CA GLY A 459 -7.01 -11.22 13.14
C GLY A 459 -6.90 -12.24 12.00
N PHE A 460 -5.70 -12.44 11.46
CA PHE A 460 -5.47 -13.39 10.37
C PHE A 460 -5.67 -14.85 10.82
N ALA A 461 -5.15 -15.21 11.99
CA ALA A 461 -5.26 -16.56 12.52
C ALA A 461 -6.71 -16.94 12.82
N SER A 462 -7.47 -16.08 13.49
CA SER A 462 -8.89 -16.32 13.78
C SER A 462 -9.74 -16.39 12.51
N ALA A 463 -9.52 -15.50 11.55
CA ALA A 463 -10.20 -15.52 10.27
C ALA A 463 -9.95 -16.81 9.49
N MET A 464 -8.69 -17.26 9.43
CA MET A 464 -8.30 -18.52 8.79
C MET A 464 -8.99 -19.72 9.45
N LEU A 465 -8.95 -19.79 10.79
CA LEU A 465 -9.55 -20.88 11.54
C LEU A 465 -11.08 -20.94 11.34
N VAL A 466 -11.75 -19.79 11.47
CA VAL A 466 -13.20 -19.68 11.28
C VAL A 466 -13.61 -20.02 9.85
N ALA A 467 -12.85 -19.56 8.84
CA ALA A 467 -13.08 -19.93 7.44
C ALA A 467 -13.07 -21.46 7.25
N ILE A 468 -12.08 -22.13 7.80
CA ILE A 468 -11.94 -23.59 7.68
C ILE A 468 -13.08 -24.31 8.38
N ILE A 469 -13.35 -23.98 9.66
CA ILE A 469 -14.39 -24.64 10.45
C ILE A 469 -15.75 -24.47 9.80
N VAL A 470 -16.15 -23.23 9.50
CA VAL A 470 -17.47 -22.93 8.91
C VAL A 470 -17.61 -23.58 7.54
N SER A 471 -16.56 -23.55 6.74
CA SER A 471 -16.61 -24.20 5.41
C SER A 471 -16.76 -25.70 5.51
N LEU A 472 -16.07 -26.38 6.44
CA LEU A 472 -16.21 -27.83 6.62
C LEU A 472 -17.63 -28.24 7.03
N VAL A 473 -18.27 -27.42 7.86
CA VAL A 473 -19.65 -27.68 8.32
C VAL A 473 -20.68 -27.39 7.22
N THR A 474 -20.42 -26.38 6.38
CA THR A 474 -21.39 -25.91 5.37
C THR A 474 -21.11 -26.42 3.96
N TYR A 475 -20.04 -27.21 3.77
CA TYR A 475 -19.61 -27.67 2.45
C TYR A 475 -20.67 -28.55 1.79
N LYS A 476 -21.01 -28.19 0.57
CA LYS A 476 -21.79 -29.01 -0.37
C LYS A 476 -21.02 -29.06 -1.69
N LYS A 477 -20.83 -30.28 -2.20
CA LYS A 477 -20.16 -30.47 -3.48
C LYS A 477 -20.92 -29.77 -4.60
N ASN A 478 -20.21 -28.97 -5.40
CA ASN A 478 -20.75 -28.30 -6.57
C ASN A 478 -19.77 -28.53 -7.74
N GLN A 479 -20.21 -29.32 -8.71
CA GLN A 479 -19.38 -29.74 -9.84
C GLN A 479 -18.93 -28.57 -10.71
N THR A 480 -19.80 -27.61 -10.97
CA THR A 480 -19.47 -26.42 -11.79
C THR A 480 -18.35 -25.61 -11.14
N ILE A 481 -18.41 -25.41 -9.82
CA ILE A 481 -17.37 -24.68 -9.07
C ILE A 481 -16.04 -25.46 -9.07
N ASP A 482 -16.10 -26.78 -8.94
CA ASP A 482 -14.92 -27.64 -8.97
C ASP A 482 -14.25 -27.60 -10.38
N GLU A 483 -15.02 -27.62 -11.46
CA GLU A 483 -14.52 -27.51 -12.83
C GLU A 483 -13.91 -26.11 -13.12
N GLU A 484 -14.55 -25.04 -12.66
CA GLU A 484 -13.99 -23.68 -12.75
C GLU A 484 -12.67 -23.55 -11.98
N PHE A 485 -12.62 -24.14 -10.78
CA PHE A 485 -11.40 -24.16 -9.97
C PHE A 485 -10.25 -24.86 -10.70
N ASP A 486 -10.53 -26.05 -11.29
CA ASP A 486 -9.52 -26.80 -12.02
C ASP A 486 -9.04 -26.06 -13.26
N ARG A 487 -9.96 -25.47 -14.03
CA ARG A 487 -9.63 -24.66 -15.19
C ARG A 487 -8.74 -23.45 -14.82
N ALA A 488 -9.07 -22.75 -13.73
CA ALA A 488 -8.25 -21.64 -13.25
C ALA A 488 -6.84 -22.09 -12.82
N VAL A 489 -6.73 -23.27 -12.19
CA VAL A 489 -5.43 -23.85 -11.82
C VAL A 489 -4.61 -24.23 -13.04
N GLU A 490 -5.23 -24.79 -14.09
CA GLU A 490 -4.56 -25.16 -15.35
C GLU A 490 -4.03 -23.92 -16.08
N LEU A 491 -4.87 -22.88 -16.24
CA LEU A 491 -4.47 -21.62 -16.85
C LEU A 491 -3.30 -20.94 -16.10
N ALA A 492 -3.24 -21.08 -14.77
CA ALA A 492 -2.15 -20.55 -13.98
C ALA A 492 -0.80 -21.29 -14.19
N LYS A 493 -0.83 -22.51 -14.71
CA LYS A 493 0.37 -23.33 -14.97
C LYS A 493 1.00 -23.07 -16.34
N VAL A 494 0.32 -22.35 -17.22
CA VAL A 494 0.85 -22.03 -18.56
C VAL A 494 2.13 -21.20 -18.38
N LYS A 495 3.24 -21.69 -18.95
CA LYS A 495 4.61 -21.19 -18.78
C LYS A 495 4.87 -19.91 -19.55
#